data_16d524f7a3ff04e8bba6aa3c458e9a46
#
_entry.id   16d524f7a3ff04e8bba6aa3c458e9a46
#
_cell.length_a   1.000
_cell.length_b   1.000
_cell.length_c   1.000
_cell.angle_alpha   90.00
_cell.angle_beta   90.00
_cell.angle_gamma   90.00
#
_symmetry.space_group_name_H-M   'P 1'
#
loop_
_entity.id
_entity.type
_entity.pdbx_description
1 polymer ?
#
loop_
_entity_poly.entity_id
_entity_poly.type
_entity_poly.pdbx_seq_one_letter_code
_entity_poly.pdbx_strand_id
1 'polypeptide(L)'
;LISSYHMSLVALMSMIPLYLREFHGLSSAMTGLAFGMMVLFGAFMQPLMGRLSDRAGRRRVIVFGIATAAVCAFMIPVLENFGLLSMIIMFLLVGVGLLEGVRSSVLAAAVEFTGSREGTTLGFAFTLMDGLGAFGALLAGWAAGIQFSHAFLLAGILCTFSLILCFSVSLRSASV
;
A
#
# COMPACT_ATOMS: atom_id res chain seq x y z
N LEU A 1 0.15 12.78 -3.41
CA LEU A 1 -0.03 11.87 -2.28
C LEU A 1 -0.90 10.66 -2.63
N ILE A 2 -2.17 10.86 -3.06
CA ILE A 2 -3.11 9.78 -3.38
C ILE A 2 -2.50 8.83 -4.41
N SER A 3 -1.99 9.35 -5.49
CA SER A 3 -1.43 8.57 -6.59
C SER A 3 -0.15 7.84 -6.20
N SER A 4 0.77 8.49 -5.49
CA SER A 4 2.05 7.88 -5.08
C SER A 4 1.83 6.75 -4.06
N TYR A 5 0.91 6.94 -3.14
CA TYR A 5 0.48 5.91 -2.20
C TYR A 5 -0.08 4.69 -2.94
N HIS A 6 -0.98 4.92 -3.90
CA HIS A 6 -1.60 3.82 -4.65
C HIS A 6 -0.61 3.10 -5.58
N MET A 7 0.34 3.83 -6.18
CA MET A 7 1.46 3.23 -6.91
C MET A 7 2.24 2.23 -6.05
N SER A 8 2.52 2.57 -4.79
CA SER A 8 3.21 1.67 -3.85
C SER A 8 2.40 0.41 -3.58
N LEU A 9 1.09 0.55 -3.37
CA LEU A 9 0.18 -0.56 -3.12
C LEU A 9 0.13 -1.50 -4.31
N VAL A 10 -0.09 -0.97 -5.52
CA VAL A 10 -0.20 -1.77 -6.74
C VAL A 10 1.14 -2.41 -7.10
N ALA A 11 2.27 -1.72 -6.88
CA ALA A 11 3.60 -2.28 -7.05
C ALA A 11 3.81 -3.51 -6.16
N LEU A 12 3.43 -3.44 -4.86
CA LEU A 12 3.48 -4.58 -3.95
C LEU A 12 2.56 -5.71 -4.40
N MET A 13 1.28 -5.41 -4.59
CA MET A 13 0.26 -6.42 -4.85
C MET A 13 0.49 -7.18 -6.16
N SER A 14 0.99 -6.50 -7.20
CA SER A 14 1.23 -7.14 -8.50
C SER A 14 2.35 -8.19 -8.46
N MET A 15 3.35 -8.01 -7.60
CA MET A 15 4.51 -8.89 -7.54
C MET A 15 4.38 -10.03 -6.54
N ILE A 16 3.52 -9.92 -5.54
CA ILE A 16 3.36 -10.93 -4.48
C ILE A 16 3.03 -12.33 -5.02
N PRO A 17 2.02 -12.52 -5.88
CA PRO A 17 1.69 -13.86 -6.37
C PRO A 17 2.84 -14.48 -7.17
N LEU A 18 3.50 -13.67 -8.00
CA LEU A 18 4.63 -14.12 -8.81
C LEU A 18 5.83 -14.50 -7.93
N TYR A 19 6.15 -13.67 -6.93
CA TYR A 19 7.23 -13.89 -5.97
C TYR A 19 7.02 -15.18 -5.15
N LEU A 20 5.83 -15.37 -4.61
CA LEU A 20 5.51 -16.57 -3.82
C LEU A 20 5.56 -17.85 -4.67
N ARG A 21 5.12 -17.78 -5.92
CA ARG A 21 5.07 -18.93 -6.82
C ARG A 21 6.41 -19.24 -7.47
N GLU A 22 7.01 -18.28 -8.15
CA GLU A 22 8.20 -18.49 -8.98
C GLU A 22 9.48 -18.55 -8.14
N PHE A 23 9.56 -17.75 -7.08
CA PHE A 23 10.76 -17.66 -6.25
C PHE A 23 10.74 -18.66 -5.08
N HIS A 24 9.59 -18.81 -4.42
CA HIS A 24 9.46 -19.72 -3.27
C HIS A 24 8.79 -21.06 -3.60
N GLY A 25 8.38 -21.28 -4.84
CA GLY A 25 7.83 -22.55 -5.28
C GLY A 25 6.48 -22.94 -4.65
N LEU A 26 5.71 -21.98 -4.15
CA LEU A 26 4.39 -22.26 -3.57
C LEU A 26 3.43 -22.74 -4.65
N SER A 27 2.58 -23.71 -4.30
CA SER A 27 1.49 -24.12 -5.20
C SER A 27 0.52 -22.96 -5.48
N SER A 28 -0.18 -23.01 -6.61
CA SER A 28 -1.17 -21.99 -6.99
C SER A 28 -2.23 -21.81 -5.90
N ALA A 29 -2.65 -22.90 -5.24
CA ALA A 29 -3.62 -22.86 -4.15
C ALA A 29 -3.06 -22.12 -2.92
N MET A 30 -1.83 -22.42 -2.51
CA MET A 30 -1.19 -21.75 -1.37
C MET A 30 -0.90 -20.27 -1.65
N THR A 31 -0.45 -19.96 -2.87
CA THR A 31 -0.26 -18.57 -3.31
C THR A 31 -1.57 -17.79 -3.28
N GLY A 32 -2.64 -18.37 -3.83
CA GLY A 32 -3.97 -17.76 -3.80
C GLY A 32 -4.51 -17.55 -2.39
N LEU A 33 -4.30 -18.54 -1.50
CA LEU A 33 -4.70 -18.43 -0.09
C LEU A 33 -3.92 -17.31 0.62
N ALA A 34 -2.59 -17.29 0.49
CA ALA A 34 -1.75 -16.27 1.11
C ALA A 34 -2.13 -14.86 0.62
N PHE A 35 -2.23 -14.67 -0.70
CA PHE A 35 -2.62 -13.40 -1.29
C PHE A 35 -4.05 -13.00 -0.90
N GLY A 36 -5.00 -13.93 -0.94
CA GLY A 36 -6.38 -13.70 -0.52
C GLY A 36 -6.49 -13.26 0.94
N MET A 37 -5.69 -13.87 1.83
CA MET A 37 -5.62 -13.45 3.24
C MET A 37 -5.07 -12.03 3.41
N MET A 38 -4.09 -11.62 2.60
CA MET A 38 -3.55 -10.25 2.62
C MET A 38 -4.61 -9.23 2.22
N VAL A 39 -5.36 -9.50 1.14
CA VAL A 39 -6.46 -8.65 0.68
C VAL A 39 -7.59 -8.59 1.70
N LEU A 40 -7.97 -9.75 2.26
CA LEU A 40 -9.02 -9.84 3.29
C LEU A 40 -8.63 -9.08 4.55
N PHE A 41 -7.38 -9.21 5.00
CA PHE A 41 -6.86 -8.46 6.12
C PHE A 41 -6.92 -6.94 5.85
N GLY A 42 -6.55 -6.51 4.64
CA GLY A 42 -6.70 -5.11 4.20
C GLY A 42 -8.14 -4.62 4.27
N ALA A 43 -9.10 -5.44 3.80
CA ALA A 43 -10.52 -5.11 3.87
C ALA A 43 -11.01 -4.92 5.31
N PHE A 44 -10.53 -5.74 6.26
CA PHE A 44 -10.82 -5.54 7.70
C PHE A 44 -10.14 -4.30 8.28
N MET A 45 -8.95 -3.96 7.81
CA MET A 45 -8.23 -2.77 8.27
C MET A 45 -8.87 -1.46 7.81
N GLN A 46 -9.57 -1.42 6.67
CA GLN A 46 -10.18 -0.19 6.14
C GLN A 46 -11.15 0.48 7.14
N PRO A 47 -12.17 -0.18 7.69
CA PRO A 47 -13.07 0.46 8.66
C PRO A 47 -12.36 0.79 9.99
N LEU A 48 -11.36 0.01 10.41
CA LEU A 48 -10.59 0.29 11.61
C LEU A 48 -9.75 1.56 11.44
N MET A 49 -9.01 1.66 10.34
CA MET A 49 -8.19 2.84 10.02
C MET A 49 -9.06 4.07 9.75
N GLY A 50 -10.23 3.90 9.13
CA GLY A 50 -11.21 4.98 8.97
C GLY A 50 -11.63 5.56 10.32
N ARG A 51 -12.12 4.71 11.24
CA ARG A 51 -12.51 5.15 12.60
C ARG A 51 -11.34 5.74 13.39
N LEU A 52 -10.16 5.17 13.25
CA LEU A 52 -8.96 5.69 13.90
C LEU A 52 -8.59 7.07 13.34
N SER A 53 -8.73 7.26 12.03
CA SER A 53 -8.43 8.55 11.39
C SER A 53 -9.39 9.65 11.79
N ASP A 54 -10.66 9.32 12.04
CA ASP A 54 -11.66 10.28 12.52
C ASP A 54 -11.35 10.72 13.96
N ARG A 55 -10.76 9.84 14.79
CA ARG A 55 -10.43 10.15 16.20
C ARG A 55 -9.04 10.74 16.39
N ALA A 56 -8.04 10.16 15.76
CA ALA A 56 -6.62 10.52 15.96
C ALA A 56 -6.11 11.58 14.96
N GLY A 57 -6.93 11.88 13.95
CA GLY A 57 -6.59 12.78 12.83
C GLY A 57 -6.03 12.00 11.62
N ARG A 58 -6.54 12.35 10.44
CA ARG A 58 -6.26 11.65 9.17
C ARG A 58 -4.78 11.53 8.86
N ARG A 59 -4.03 12.62 9.00
CA ARG A 59 -2.58 12.66 8.71
C ARG A 59 -1.79 11.65 9.53
N ARG A 60 -2.09 11.51 10.83
CA ARG A 60 -1.36 10.59 11.71
C ARG A 60 -1.55 9.15 11.29
N VAL A 61 -2.77 8.77 10.94
CA VAL A 61 -3.10 7.41 10.51
C VAL A 61 -2.49 7.09 9.15
N ILE A 62 -2.55 8.04 8.20
CA ILE A 62 -1.93 7.90 6.88
C ILE A 62 -0.41 7.72 7.02
N VAL A 63 0.26 8.58 7.79
CA VAL A 63 1.71 8.50 8.04
C VAL A 63 2.07 7.17 8.69
N PHE A 64 1.34 6.76 9.73
CA PHE A 64 1.58 5.49 10.41
C PHE A 64 1.47 4.30 9.47
N GLY A 65 0.38 4.20 8.70
CA GLY A 65 0.17 3.06 7.80
C GLY A 65 1.21 2.99 6.68
N ILE A 66 1.50 4.13 6.02
CA ILE A 66 2.51 4.16 4.94
C ILE A 66 3.92 3.92 5.49
N ALA A 67 4.28 4.46 6.65
CA ALA A 67 5.59 4.25 7.27
C ALA A 67 5.80 2.76 7.63
N THR A 68 4.80 2.14 8.25
CA THR A 68 4.88 0.71 8.58
C THR A 68 4.98 -0.14 7.32
N ALA A 69 4.22 0.18 6.28
CA ALA A 69 4.29 -0.53 5.01
C ALA A 69 5.67 -0.36 4.32
N ALA A 70 6.28 0.83 4.40
CA ALA A 70 7.63 1.07 3.90
C ALA A 70 8.65 0.18 4.62
N VAL A 71 8.58 0.12 5.95
CA VAL A 71 9.46 -0.77 6.76
C VAL A 71 9.24 -2.23 6.37
N CYS A 72 7.98 -2.66 6.23
CA CYS A 72 7.68 -4.03 5.79
C CYS A 72 8.30 -4.33 4.43
N ALA A 73 8.15 -3.44 3.45
CA ALA A 73 8.69 -3.62 2.11
C ALA A 73 10.23 -3.72 2.10
N PHE A 74 10.92 -2.86 2.86
CA PHE A 74 12.39 -2.91 3.00
C PHE A 74 12.90 -4.13 3.75
N MET A 75 12.09 -4.72 4.63
CA MET A 75 12.48 -5.94 5.36
C MET A 75 12.42 -7.20 4.51
N ILE A 76 11.64 -7.24 3.43
CA ILE A 76 11.50 -8.43 2.60
C ILE A 76 12.83 -8.93 2.04
N PRO A 77 13.67 -8.10 1.37
CA PRO A 77 14.98 -8.55 0.89
C PRO A 77 15.92 -9.02 2.00
N VAL A 78 15.82 -8.42 3.17
CA VAL A 78 16.62 -8.83 4.33
C VAL A 78 16.20 -10.22 4.81
N LEU A 79 14.90 -10.45 4.97
CA LEU A 79 14.34 -11.74 5.40
C LEU A 79 14.57 -12.84 4.38
N GLU A 80 14.62 -12.50 3.09
CA GLU A 80 14.94 -13.40 1.99
C GLU A 80 16.34 -13.98 2.15
N ASN A 81 17.34 -13.17 2.51
CA ASN A 81 18.71 -13.63 2.75
C ASN A 81 18.82 -14.66 3.90
N PHE A 82 17.86 -14.65 4.83
CA PHE A 82 17.78 -15.61 5.93
C PHE A 82 16.85 -16.80 5.64
N GLY A 83 16.19 -16.84 4.48
CA GLY A 83 15.26 -17.90 4.11
C GLY A 83 13.98 -17.96 4.95
N LEU A 84 13.58 -16.87 5.59
CA LEU A 84 12.46 -16.82 6.55
C LEU A 84 11.12 -16.54 5.86
N LEU A 85 10.66 -17.49 5.02
CA LEU A 85 9.43 -17.35 4.24
C LEU A 85 8.20 -16.99 5.09
N SER A 86 8.03 -17.60 6.25
CA SER A 86 6.88 -17.33 7.14
C SER A 86 6.86 -15.86 7.59
N MET A 87 8.04 -15.31 7.90
CA MET A 87 8.16 -13.89 8.26
C MET A 87 7.90 -12.98 7.05
N ILE A 88 8.39 -13.36 5.87
CA ILE A 88 8.11 -12.61 4.62
C ILE A 88 6.60 -12.52 4.40
N ILE A 89 5.87 -13.62 4.50
CA ILE A 89 4.41 -13.65 4.34
C ILE A 89 3.73 -12.75 5.39
N MET A 90 4.21 -12.77 6.63
CA MET A 90 3.66 -11.93 7.70
C MET A 90 3.93 -10.44 7.44
N PHE A 91 5.13 -10.06 7.00
CA PHE A 91 5.47 -8.68 6.65
C PHE A 91 4.68 -8.20 5.42
N LEU A 92 4.46 -9.06 4.42
CA LEU A 92 3.61 -8.76 3.27
C LEU A 92 2.15 -8.55 3.71
N LEU A 93 1.63 -9.42 4.58
CA LEU A 93 0.27 -9.31 5.11
C LEU A 93 0.08 -7.99 5.85
N VAL A 94 1.00 -7.62 6.73
CA VAL A 94 0.94 -6.36 7.49
C VAL A 94 1.11 -5.16 6.56
N GLY A 95 2.10 -5.18 5.67
CA GLY A 95 2.40 -4.09 4.75
C GLY A 95 1.25 -3.79 3.79
N VAL A 96 0.75 -4.80 3.09
CA VAL A 96 -0.40 -4.68 2.19
C VAL A 96 -1.66 -4.30 2.96
N GLY A 97 -1.93 -4.99 4.08
CA GLY A 97 -3.12 -4.75 4.88
C GLY A 97 -3.21 -3.33 5.43
N LEU A 98 -2.08 -2.75 5.85
CA LEU A 98 -2.05 -1.36 6.30
C LEU A 98 -2.17 -0.36 5.14
N LEU A 99 -1.54 -0.62 3.99
CA LEU A 99 -1.73 0.22 2.81
C LEU A 99 -3.19 0.21 2.34
N GLU A 100 -3.82 -0.97 2.27
CA GLU A 100 -5.25 -1.07 1.97
C GLU A 100 -6.11 -0.38 3.04
N GLY A 101 -5.77 -0.56 4.32
CA GLY A 101 -6.46 0.06 5.44
C GLY A 101 -6.46 1.59 5.38
N VAL A 102 -5.34 2.18 5.01
CA VAL A 102 -5.17 3.65 4.88
C VAL A 102 -6.01 4.23 3.73
N ARG A 103 -6.45 3.41 2.77
CA ARG A 103 -7.23 3.83 1.61
C ARG A 103 -8.47 4.65 2.00
N SER A 104 -9.20 4.22 3.02
CA SER A 104 -10.37 4.92 3.52
C SER A 104 -10.04 6.34 4.02
N SER A 105 -8.93 6.47 4.76
CA SER A 105 -8.47 7.77 5.30
C SER A 105 -7.97 8.71 4.20
N VAL A 106 -7.31 8.17 3.17
CA VAL A 106 -6.81 8.93 2.01
C VAL A 106 -7.97 9.45 1.15
N LEU A 107 -8.97 8.60 0.87
CA LEU A 107 -10.15 9.00 0.11
C LEU A 107 -11.00 10.01 0.87
N ALA A 108 -11.19 9.82 2.17
CA ALA A 108 -11.91 10.77 2.99
C ALA A 108 -11.21 12.14 3.03
N ALA A 109 -9.85 12.16 3.11
CA ALA A 109 -9.10 13.41 2.99
C ALA A 109 -9.28 14.07 1.62
N ALA A 110 -9.42 13.31 0.53
CA ALA A 110 -9.68 13.86 -0.80
C ALA A 110 -11.05 14.54 -0.90
N VAL A 111 -12.08 13.93 -0.33
CA VAL A 111 -13.45 14.45 -0.36
C VAL A 111 -13.57 15.75 0.43
N GLU A 112 -12.88 15.88 1.57
CA GLU A 112 -12.91 17.12 2.38
C GLU A 112 -12.44 18.37 1.64
N PHE A 113 -11.60 18.22 0.61
CA PHE A 113 -11.14 19.36 -0.19
C PHE A 113 -12.14 19.85 -1.25
N THR A 114 -13.23 19.14 -1.50
CA THR A 114 -14.06 19.35 -2.71
C THR A 114 -15.43 19.97 -2.45
N GLY A 115 -15.89 20.04 -1.22
CA GLY A 115 -17.21 20.62 -0.88
C GLY A 115 -18.36 19.84 -1.54
N SER A 116 -19.20 20.51 -2.36
CA SER A 116 -20.46 19.94 -2.90
C SER A 116 -20.32 18.97 -4.09
N ARG A 117 -19.10 18.67 -4.58
CA ARG A 117 -18.87 17.83 -5.77
C ARG A 117 -18.22 16.48 -5.44
N GLU A 118 -18.70 15.82 -4.41
CA GLU A 118 -18.10 14.58 -3.88
C GLU A 118 -17.98 13.48 -4.92
N GLY A 119 -19.02 13.20 -5.71
CA GLY A 119 -19.03 12.13 -6.71
C GLY A 119 -18.00 12.35 -7.82
N THR A 120 -17.89 13.58 -8.35
CA THR A 120 -16.91 13.91 -9.40
C THR A 120 -15.49 13.79 -8.86
N THR A 121 -15.26 14.21 -7.62
CA THR A 121 -13.93 14.13 -6.98
C THR A 121 -13.52 12.70 -6.73
N LEU A 122 -14.42 11.88 -6.21
CA LEU A 122 -14.14 10.45 -6.02
C LEU A 122 -13.85 9.78 -7.35
N GLY A 123 -14.64 10.03 -8.39
CA GLY A 123 -14.40 9.49 -9.73
C GLY A 123 -13.01 9.89 -10.26
N PHE A 124 -12.64 11.16 -10.14
CA PHE A 124 -11.33 11.64 -10.56
C PHE A 124 -10.19 11.05 -9.70
N ALA A 125 -10.40 10.96 -8.38
CA ALA A 125 -9.42 10.35 -7.47
C ALA A 125 -9.20 8.87 -7.82
N PHE A 126 -10.25 8.09 -8.09
CA PHE A 126 -10.12 6.69 -8.52
C PHE A 126 -9.41 6.58 -9.87
N THR A 127 -9.76 7.41 -10.84
CA THR A 127 -9.08 7.42 -12.15
C THR A 127 -7.58 7.68 -12.01
N LEU A 128 -7.19 8.65 -11.18
CA LEU A 128 -5.78 8.93 -10.91
C LEU A 128 -5.11 7.79 -10.12
N MET A 129 -5.79 7.20 -9.16
CA MET A 129 -5.28 6.07 -8.39
C MET A 129 -5.00 4.88 -9.30
N ASP A 130 -5.99 4.44 -10.06
CA ASP A 130 -5.89 3.25 -10.88
C ASP A 130 -4.96 3.47 -12.08
N GLY A 131 -5.06 4.63 -12.75
CA GLY A 131 -4.18 4.98 -13.86
C GLY A 131 -2.71 5.07 -13.46
N LEU A 132 -2.40 5.78 -12.38
CA LEU A 132 -1.02 5.88 -11.88
C LEU A 132 -0.60 4.64 -11.10
N GLY A 133 -1.53 3.89 -10.51
CA GLY A 133 -1.27 2.58 -9.92
C GLY A 133 -0.68 1.60 -10.94
N ALA A 134 -1.20 1.61 -12.18
CA ALA A 134 -0.67 0.78 -13.26
C ALA A 134 0.82 1.04 -13.54
N PHE A 135 1.28 2.30 -13.44
CA PHE A 135 2.72 2.61 -13.53
C PHE A 135 3.51 1.99 -12.38
N GLY A 136 2.92 1.90 -11.19
CA GLY A 136 3.53 1.18 -10.06
C GLY A 136 3.78 -0.28 -10.39
N ALA A 137 2.81 -0.97 -10.98
CA ALA A 137 2.97 -2.36 -11.43
C ALA A 137 4.03 -2.50 -12.53
N LEU A 138 4.06 -1.59 -13.51
CA LEU A 138 5.06 -1.60 -14.59
C LEU A 138 6.47 -1.44 -14.04
N LEU A 139 6.68 -0.47 -13.16
CA LEU A 139 7.97 -0.23 -12.52
C LEU A 139 8.41 -1.42 -11.64
N ALA A 140 7.47 -2.01 -10.89
CA ALA A 140 7.75 -3.18 -10.07
C ALA A 140 8.10 -4.40 -10.94
N GLY A 141 7.39 -4.62 -12.04
CA GLY A 141 7.70 -5.67 -13.02
C GLY A 141 9.08 -5.49 -13.66
N TRP A 142 9.43 -4.27 -14.04
CA TRP A 142 10.76 -3.96 -14.55
C TRP A 142 11.85 -4.21 -13.50
N ALA A 143 11.65 -3.76 -12.27
CA ALA A 143 12.60 -3.99 -11.17
C ALA A 143 12.74 -5.49 -10.84
N ALA A 144 11.64 -6.24 -10.84
CA ALA A 144 11.63 -7.70 -10.63
C ALA A 144 12.37 -8.45 -11.74
N GLY A 145 12.40 -7.91 -12.96
CA GLY A 145 13.19 -8.47 -14.08
C GLY A 145 14.70 -8.44 -13.85
N ILE A 146 15.19 -7.58 -12.96
CA ILE A 146 16.59 -7.55 -12.52
C ILE A 146 16.77 -8.55 -11.36
N GLN A 147 15.97 -8.39 -10.31
CA GLN A 147 15.88 -9.28 -9.16
C GLN A 147 14.53 -9.05 -8.46
N PHE A 148 13.86 -10.13 -8.03
CA PHE A 148 12.54 -10.02 -7.39
C PHE A 148 12.52 -9.08 -6.18
N SER A 149 13.56 -9.12 -5.36
CA SER A 149 13.72 -8.26 -4.19
C SER A 149 13.69 -6.76 -4.53
N HIS A 150 14.15 -6.38 -5.73
CA HIS A 150 14.14 -4.99 -6.17
C HIS A 150 12.74 -4.40 -6.34
N ALA A 151 11.74 -5.25 -6.65
CA ALA A 151 10.34 -4.79 -6.71
C ALA A 151 9.83 -4.34 -5.33
N PHE A 152 10.22 -5.05 -4.28
CA PHE A 152 9.86 -4.68 -2.90
C PHE A 152 10.63 -3.44 -2.42
N LEU A 153 11.91 -3.33 -2.78
CA LEU A 153 12.68 -2.09 -2.54
C LEU A 153 12.05 -0.89 -3.23
N LEU A 154 11.64 -1.04 -4.49
CA LEU A 154 10.94 0.02 -5.23
C LEU A 154 9.64 0.41 -4.52
N ALA A 155 8.84 -0.55 -4.09
CA ALA A 155 7.61 -0.27 -3.36
C ALA A 155 7.89 0.48 -2.03
N GLY A 156 8.95 0.11 -1.31
CA GLY A 156 9.43 0.82 -0.13
C GLY A 156 9.85 2.27 -0.43
N ILE A 157 10.55 2.51 -1.55
CA ILE A 157 10.93 3.85 -2.02
C ILE A 157 9.68 4.67 -2.35
N LEU A 158 8.70 4.10 -3.05
CA LEU A 158 7.44 4.77 -3.38
C LEU A 158 6.64 5.11 -2.10
N CYS A 159 6.61 4.22 -1.11
CA CYS A 159 6.03 4.52 0.21
C CYS A 159 6.75 5.68 0.88
N THR A 160 8.08 5.70 0.88
CA THR A 160 8.88 6.78 1.47
C THR A 160 8.62 8.11 0.75
N PHE A 161 8.53 8.09 -0.58
CA PHE A 161 8.15 9.26 -1.36
C PHE A 161 6.75 9.76 -0.99
N SER A 162 5.80 8.86 -0.80
CA SER A 162 4.44 9.19 -0.35
C SER A 162 4.43 9.83 1.05
N LEU A 163 5.32 9.37 1.95
CA LEU A 163 5.51 9.99 3.26
C LEU A 163 6.03 11.43 3.14
N ILE A 164 7.04 11.66 2.32
CA ILE A 164 7.58 13.01 2.08
C ILE A 164 6.48 13.94 1.58
N LEU A 165 5.67 13.48 0.61
CA LEU A 165 4.53 14.25 0.12
C LEU A 165 3.47 14.51 1.21
N CYS A 166 3.25 13.56 2.11
CA CYS A 166 2.33 13.73 3.24
C CYS A 166 2.80 14.83 4.22
N PHE A 167 4.10 14.98 4.38
CA PHE A 167 4.67 16.06 5.20
C PHE A 167 4.66 17.41 4.48
N SER A 168 4.79 17.43 3.16
CA SER A 168 4.76 18.65 2.35
C SER A 168 3.35 19.23 2.19
N VAL A 169 2.31 18.36 2.19
CA VAL A 169 0.91 18.80 2.08
C VAL A 169 0.36 19.06 3.47
N SER A 170 -0.07 20.31 3.73
CA SER A 170 -0.79 20.67 4.95
C SER A 170 -2.20 20.07 4.90
N LEU A 171 -2.36 18.86 5.42
CA LEU A 171 -3.67 18.28 5.67
C LEU A 171 -4.28 19.05 6.84
N ARG A 172 -5.23 19.95 6.57
CA ARG A 172 -6.02 20.61 7.63
C ARG A 172 -6.70 19.52 8.46
N SER A 173 -6.40 19.46 9.74
CA SER A 173 -7.26 18.75 10.67
C SER A 173 -8.58 19.53 10.69
N ALA A 174 -9.69 18.88 10.32
CA ALA A 174 -11.00 19.41 10.63
C ALA A 174 -11.07 19.53 12.17
N SER A 175 -10.94 20.74 12.67
CA SER A 175 -11.31 21.06 14.05
C SER A 175 -12.84 21.03 14.07
N VAL A 176 -13.39 19.99 14.65
CA VAL A 176 -14.76 19.98 15.18
C VAL A 176 -14.79 20.85 16.42
#